data_edd511c955e9fb9f4313f627459e0a4b
#
_entry.id   edd511c955e9fb9f4313f627459e0a4b
#
_cell.length_a   1.000
_cell.length_b   1.000
_cell.length_c   1.000
_cell.angle_alpha   90.00
_cell.angle_beta   90.00
_cell.angle_gamma   90.00
#
_symmetry.space_group_name_H-M   'P 1'
#
loop_
_entity.id
_entity.type
_entity.pdbx_description
1 polymer ?
#
loop_
_entity_poly.entity_id
_entity_poly.type
_entity_poly.pdbx_seq_one_letter_code
_entity_poly.pdbx_strand_id
1 'polypeptide(L)'
;RIRRKAMTRTIRGILLGLAFAVLIGGGGSAVANAVTPFERAAATPRGQLRSPYADFASVATEGHKIYLSHDCNGCHGGGGGGGMAAPLTNEVWIYGDDDDTLFRVIALGTGSLSPGDVFQKQGFARKGSENVVGPMPHFGDIFKTDDEIWKIIAWLRVENCERRPAQC
;
A
#
# COMPACT_ATOMS: atom_id res chain seq x y z
N ARG A 1 47.62 35.35 -72.94
CA ARG A 1 47.89 33.97 -73.38
C ARG A 1 46.98 33.07 -72.51
N ILE A 2 45.80 32.71 -72.99
CA ILE A 2 45.39 31.53 -73.73
C ILE A 2 45.90 30.24 -73.01
N ARG A 3 45.06 29.48 -72.43
CA ARG A 3 44.55 28.24 -72.97
C ARG A 3 43.42 27.59 -72.10
N ARG A 4 42.40 27.31 -72.84
CA ARG A 4 41.23 26.39 -72.57
C ARG A 4 41.69 24.97 -72.34
N LYS A 5 40.91 24.24 -71.61
CA LYS A 5 40.32 22.88 -71.99
C LYS A 5 39.58 22.36 -70.80
N ALA A 6 38.31 22.18 -70.99
CA ALA A 6 37.52 21.01 -71.36
C ALA A 6 37.26 20.09 -70.17
N MET A 7 36.09 20.14 -69.58
CA MET A 7 34.91 19.37 -69.86
C MET A 7 35.12 17.84 -69.87
N THR A 8 34.76 17.20 -68.84
CA THR A 8 34.22 15.84 -68.91
C THR A 8 33.15 15.63 -67.84
N ARG A 9 31.94 15.43 -68.33
CA ARG A 9 30.77 14.90 -67.60
C ARG A 9 31.00 13.43 -67.30
N THR A 10 30.78 13.05 -66.07
CA THR A 10 30.46 11.62 -65.83
C THR A 10 29.31 11.57 -64.84
N ILE A 11 28.17 11.22 -65.40
CA ILE A 11 26.96 10.84 -64.71
C ILE A 11 27.15 9.40 -64.27
N ARG A 12 27.10 9.14 -63.01
CA ARG A 12 26.88 7.81 -62.46
C ARG A 12 26.06 7.90 -61.18
N GLY A 13 24.79 7.62 -61.33
CA GLY A 13 24.24 6.38 -60.81
C GLY A 13 23.82 6.57 -59.34
N ILE A 14 22.63 7.16 -59.17
CA ILE A 14 21.90 7.14 -57.87
C ILE A 14 21.36 5.71 -57.72
N LEU A 15 21.95 4.97 -56.80
CA LEU A 15 21.30 3.75 -56.24
C LEU A 15 20.70 4.17 -54.91
N LEU A 16 19.40 4.44 -54.95
CA LEU A 16 18.56 4.52 -53.72
C LEU A 16 18.46 3.12 -53.13
N GLY A 17 19.25 2.86 -52.12
CA GLY A 17 19.05 1.72 -51.24
C GLY A 17 18.03 2.11 -50.18
N LEU A 18 16.77 1.74 -50.34
CA LEU A 18 15.74 1.75 -49.32
C LEU A 18 16.09 0.67 -48.26
N ALA A 19 16.79 1.04 -47.22
CA ALA A 19 16.90 0.20 -46.03
C ALA A 19 15.58 0.28 -45.25
N PHE A 20 14.75 -0.73 -45.44
CA PHE A 20 13.53 -0.92 -44.64
C PHE A 20 13.97 -1.43 -43.27
N ALA A 21 14.18 -0.53 -42.31
CA ALA A 21 14.41 -0.88 -40.93
C ALA A 21 13.05 -1.35 -40.31
N VAL A 22 12.88 -2.67 -40.28
CA VAL A 22 11.80 -3.27 -39.50
C VAL A 22 12.13 -3.10 -38.05
N LEU A 23 11.58 -2.05 -37.42
CA LEU A 23 11.54 -1.92 -35.98
C LEU A 23 10.54 -2.96 -35.44
N ILE A 24 11.05 -4.14 -35.09
CA ILE A 24 10.32 -5.09 -34.25
C ILE A 24 10.28 -4.47 -32.86
N GLY A 25 9.29 -3.62 -32.63
CA GLY A 25 8.93 -3.14 -31.31
C GLY A 25 8.36 -4.29 -30.50
N GLY A 26 9.23 -5.04 -29.84
CA GLY A 26 8.86 -5.98 -28.80
C GLY A 26 8.32 -5.20 -27.60
N GLY A 27 7.06 -4.80 -27.65
CA GLY A 27 6.33 -4.28 -26.52
C GLY A 27 6.06 -5.40 -25.53
N GLY A 28 7.06 -5.80 -24.77
CA GLY A 28 6.86 -6.57 -23.56
C GLY A 28 6.10 -5.67 -22.59
N SER A 29 4.78 -5.85 -22.48
CA SER A 29 4.02 -5.31 -21.36
C SER A 29 4.59 -5.94 -20.09
N ALA A 30 5.52 -5.25 -19.44
CA ALA A 30 5.88 -5.56 -18.07
C ALA A 30 4.60 -5.38 -17.27
N VAL A 31 3.97 -6.47 -16.85
CA VAL A 31 2.93 -6.42 -15.81
C VAL A 31 3.68 -5.94 -14.58
N ALA A 32 3.59 -4.66 -14.31
CA ALA A 32 4.07 -4.14 -13.04
C ALA A 32 3.25 -4.86 -11.97
N ASN A 33 3.89 -5.77 -11.23
CA ASN A 33 3.25 -6.35 -10.05
C ASN A 33 2.83 -5.20 -9.15
N ALA A 34 1.54 -5.14 -8.84
CA ALA A 34 1.03 -4.12 -7.93
C ALA A 34 1.78 -4.29 -6.59
N VAL A 35 2.31 -3.19 -6.07
CA VAL A 35 2.99 -3.16 -4.76
C VAL A 35 1.98 -3.57 -3.69
N THR A 36 2.29 -4.60 -2.91
CA THR A 36 1.41 -5.05 -1.83
C THR A 36 1.34 -4.02 -0.70
N PRO A 37 0.26 -4.01 0.11
CA PRO A 37 0.21 -3.19 1.32
C PRO A 37 1.38 -3.45 2.28
N PHE A 38 1.88 -4.69 2.35
CA PHE A 38 3.08 -5.02 3.13
C PHE A 38 4.32 -4.28 2.62
N GLU A 39 4.60 -4.40 1.32
CA GLU A 39 5.75 -3.73 0.68
C GLU A 39 5.66 -2.22 0.81
N ARG A 40 4.45 -1.66 0.62
CA ARG A 40 4.22 -0.23 0.80
C ARG A 40 4.50 0.22 2.23
N ALA A 41 3.96 -0.49 3.23
CA ALA A 41 4.19 -0.18 4.63
C ALA A 41 5.68 -0.32 5.01
N ALA A 42 6.37 -1.32 4.45
CA ALA A 42 7.77 -1.55 4.71
C ALA A 42 8.68 -0.46 4.11
N ALA A 43 8.36 -0.01 2.89
CA ALA A 43 9.19 0.93 2.13
C ALA A 43 8.91 2.41 2.43
N THR A 44 7.67 2.75 2.86
CA THR A 44 7.29 4.14 3.12
C THR A 44 7.89 4.62 4.44
N PRO A 45 8.53 5.79 4.53
CA PRO A 45 9.00 6.35 5.77
C PRO A 45 7.86 6.51 6.79
N ARG A 46 8.18 6.31 8.08
CA ARG A 46 7.21 6.42 9.16
C ARG A 46 6.54 7.80 9.19
N GLY A 47 5.24 7.83 9.43
CA GLY A 47 4.44 9.04 9.51
C GLY A 47 4.02 9.61 8.16
N GLN A 48 4.19 8.87 7.04
CA GLN A 48 3.84 9.34 5.71
C GLN A 48 2.61 8.66 5.10
N LEU A 49 2.16 7.54 5.65
CA LEU A 49 0.92 6.92 5.20
C LEU A 49 -0.28 7.71 5.71
N ARG A 50 -1.22 8.00 4.81
CA ARG A 50 -2.43 8.77 5.10
C ARG A 50 -3.63 8.12 4.45
N SER A 51 -4.75 8.13 5.16
CA SER A 51 -6.02 7.72 4.57
C SER A 51 -6.38 8.64 3.39
N PRO A 52 -6.82 8.08 2.27
CA PRO A 52 -7.36 8.87 1.17
C PRO A 52 -8.77 9.41 1.47
N TYR A 53 -9.40 8.98 2.56
CA TYR A 53 -10.77 9.32 2.91
C TYR A 53 -10.84 10.52 3.85
N ALA A 54 -11.49 11.58 3.41
CA ALA A 54 -11.86 12.71 4.27
C ALA A 54 -13.16 12.42 5.06
N ASP A 55 -14.07 11.65 4.47
CA ASP A 55 -15.31 11.19 5.09
C ASP A 55 -15.25 9.67 5.30
N PHE A 56 -14.95 9.28 6.52
CA PHE A 56 -14.86 7.88 6.89
C PHE A 56 -16.22 7.17 6.84
N ALA A 57 -17.31 7.85 7.12
CA ALA A 57 -18.65 7.26 7.13
C ALA A 57 -19.05 6.74 5.75
N SER A 58 -18.59 7.38 4.69
CA SER A 58 -18.90 7.00 3.31
C SER A 58 -18.44 5.59 2.93
N VAL A 59 -17.41 5.05 3.61
CA VAL A 59 -16.81 3.74 3.31
C VAL A 59 -16.80 2.76 4.50
N ALA A 60 -17.26 3.20 5.67
CA ALA A 60 -17.21 2.41 6.92
C ALA A 60 -17.95 1.07 6.81
N THR A 61 -19.12 1.05 6.19
CA THR A 61 -19.88 -0.20 6.00
C THR A 61 -19.12 -1.22 5.16
N GLU A 62 -18.42 -0.78 4.12
CA GLU A 62 -17.57 -1.66 3.32
C GLU A 62 -16.36 -2.12 4.12
N GLY A 63 -15.73 -1.20 4.87
CA GLY A 63 -14.62 -1.52 5.77
C GLY A 63 -14.96 -2.61 6.79
N HIS A 64 -16.16 -2.56 7.37
CA HIS A 64 -16.63 -3.61 8.28
C HIS A 64 -16.78 -4.96 7.57
N LYS A 65 -17.31 -4.99 6.35
CA LYS A 65 -17.41 -6.22 5.57
C LYS A 65 -16.03 -6.80 5.26
N ILE A 66 -15.07 -5.97 4.91
CA ILE A 66 -13.68 -6.39 4.66
C ILE A 66 -13.07 -6.94 5.95
N TYR A 67 -13.23 -6.27 7.08
CA TYR A 67 -12.79 -6.72 8.41
C TYR A 67 -13.31 -8.13 8.74
N LEU A 68 -14.60 -8.39 8.50
CA LEU A 68 -15.21 -9.68 8.74
C LEU A 68 -14.71 -10.76 7.77
N SER A 69 -14.51 -10.41 6.50
CA SER A 69 -14.08 -11.34 5.45
C SER A 69 -12.63 -11.80 5.55
N HIS A 70 -11.81 -11.06 6.31
CA HIS A 70 -10.41 -11.40 6.59
C HIS A 70 -10.20 -11.93 8.02
N ASP A 71 -11.29 -12.42 8.65
CA ASP A 71 -11.27 -13.05 9.97
C ASP A 71 -10.67 -12.20 11.11
N CYS A 72 -10.61 -10.89 10.95
CA CYS A 72 -10.15 -9.96 11.99
C CYS A 72 -11.00 -10.08 13.26
N ASN A 73 -12.30 -10.39 13.09
CA ASN A 73 -13.27 -10.60 14.15
C ASN A 73 -12.94 -11.83 15.03
N GLY A 74 -12.18 -12.80 14.54
CA GLY A 74 -11.78 -13.97 15.31
C GLY A 74 -10.94 -13.60 16.53
N CYS A 75 -10.13 -12.57 16.43
CA CYS A 75 -9.30 -12.05 17.53
C CYS A 75 -9.91 -10.83 18.20
N HIS A 76 -10.44 -9.88 17.41
CA HIS A 76 -10.88 -8.56 17.89
C HIS A 76 -12.39 -8.45 18.13
N GLY A 77 -13.15 -9.52 17.86
CA GLY A 77 -14.62 -9.54 17.97
C GLY A 77 -15.32 -8.88 16.80
N GLY A 78 -16.58 -9.24 16.51
CA GLY A 78 -17.30 -8.80 15.32
C GLY A 78 -17.54 -7.29 15.22
N GLY A 79 -17.63 -6.60 16.35
CA GLY A 79 -17.71 -5.14 16.43
C GLY A 79 -16.43 -4.50 16.96
N GLY A 80 -15.30 -5.16 16.88
CA GLY A 80 -14.02 -4.63 17.36
C GLY A 80 -13.90 -4.48 18.89
N GLY A 81 -14.82 -5.07 19.65
CA GLY A 81 -14.87 -4.94 21.12
C GLY A 81 -13.85 -5.78 21.89
N GLY A 82 -12.98 -6.49 21.18
CA GLY A 82 -11.95 -7.34 21.78
C GLY A 82 -12.37 -8.81 21.90
N GLY A 83 -11.43 -9.61 22.34
CA GLY A 83 -11.55 -11.05 22.53
C GLY A 83 -10.20 -11.60 22.95
N MET A 84 -9.57 -12.43 22.13
CA MET A 84 -8.17 -12.85 22.32
C MET A 84 -7.18 -11.69 22.13
N ALA A 85 -7.54 -10.71 21.32
CA ALA A 85 -6.75 -9.51 21.08
C ALA A 85 -7.41 -8.29 21.73
N ALA A 86 -6.65 -7.21 21.80
CA ALA A 86 -7.10 -5.96 22.38
C ALA A 86 -8.36 -5.43 21.67
N PRO A 87 -9.27 -4.77 22.42
CA PRO A 87 -10.35 -4.00 21.84
C PRO A 87 -9.82 -2.94 20.87
N LEU A 88 -10.55 -2.71 19.78
CA LEU A 88 -10.26 -1.68 18.79
C LEU A 88 -11.20 -0.47 18.92
N THR A 89 -12.14 -0.55 19.87
CA THR A 89 -13.20 0.43 20.07
C THR A 89 -13.17 1.06 21.48
N ASN A 90 -12.00 1.14 22.09
CA ASN A 90 -11.78 1.81 23.36
C ASN A 90 -10.73 2.92 23.24
N GLU A 91 -10.35 3.53 24.38
CA GLU A 91 -9.39 4.65 24.43
C GLU A 91 -7.92 4.21 24.30
N VAL A 92 -7.66 2.91 24.51
CA VAL A 92 -6.29 2.41 24.58
C VAL A 92 -5.85 1.87 23.24
N TRP A 93 -5.01 2.63 22.57
CA TRP A 93 -4.34 2.21 21.35
C TRP A 93 -2.93 1.73 21.65
N ILE A 94 -2.71 0.42 21.55
CA ILE A 94 -1.47 -0.24 21.99
C ILE A 94 -0.22 0.37 21.36
N TYR A 95 -0.27 0.77 20.10
CA TYR A 95 0.86 1.37 19.38
C TYR A 95 0.64 2.84 18.98
N GLY A 96 -0.58 3.30 19.04
CA GLY A 96 -1.04 4.63 18.62
C GLY A 96 -2.23 4.50 17.69
N ASP A 97 -2.92 5.61 17.50
CA ASP A 97 -4.19 5.72 16.80
C ASP A 97 -4.09 6.49 15.49
N ASP A 98 -2.91 7.01 15.12
CA ASP A 98 -2.73 7.70 13.86
C ASP A 98 -2.82 6.73 12.66
N ASP A 99 -3.20 7.26 11.50
CA ASP A 99 -3.43 6.48 10.29
C ASP A 99 -2.22 5.65 9.87
N ASP A 100 -1.02 6.25 9.92
CA ASP A 100 0.23 5.57 9.57
C ASP A 100 0.48 4.36 10.47
N THR A 101 0.26 4.53 11.78
CA THR A 101 0.43 3.46 12.75
C THR A 101 -0.59 2.34 12.53
N LEU A 102 -1.86 2.67 12.38
CA LEU A 102 -2.91 1.67 12.17
C LEU A 102 -2.71 0.88 10.88
N PHE A 103 -2.37 1.57 9.78
CA PHE A 103 -2.06 0.90 8.53
C PHE A 103 -0.91 -0.10 8.69
N ARG A 104 0.17 0.30 9.37
CA ARG A 104 1.34 -0.57 9.55
C ARG A 104 1.07 -1.73 10.51
N VAL A 105 0.30 -1.53 11.56
CA VAL A 105 -0.10 -2.62 12.47
C VAL A 105 -0.84 -3.69 11.68
N ILE A 106 -1.74 -3.32 10.79
CA ILE A 106 -2.49 -4.27 9.96
C ILE A 106 -1.59 -4.89 8.89
N ALA A 107 -0.86 -4.07 8.15
CA ALA A 107 -0.07 -4.54 7.01
C ALA A 107 1.15 -5.37 7.44
N LEU A 108 1.89 -4.92 8.44
CA LEU A 108 3.15 -5.55 8.86
C LEU A 108 2.97 -6.57 10.00
N GLY A 109 1.85 -6.52 10.73
CA GLY A 109 1.70 -7.26 11.96
C GLY A 109 2.58 -6.70 13.08
N THR A 110 2.58 -7.35 14.23
CA THR A 110 3.37 -6.94 15.41
C THR A 110 4.24 -8.07 15.93
N GLY A 111 5.39 -7.74 16.48
CA GLY A 111 6.30 -8.73 17.08
C GLY A 111 6.94 -9.69 16.07
N SER A 112 7.24 -10.88 16.52
CA SER A 112 7.93 -11.92 15.75
C SER A 112 7.12 -12.50 14.59
N LEU A 113 5.84 -12.17 14.48
CA LEU A 113 4.99 -12.55 13.35
C LEU A 113 5.08 -11.58 12.17
N SER A 114 5.78 -10.44 12.35
CA SER A 114 6.10 -9.53 11.25
C SER A 114 7.34 -10.05 10.51
N PRO A 115 7.26 -10.36 9.21
CA PRO A 115 8.41 -10.82 8.44
C PRO A 115 9.61 -9.89 8.60
N GLY A 116 10.76 -10.44 9.02
CA GLY A 116 11.98 -9.67 9.22
C GLY A 116 11.91 -8.62 10.32
N ASP A 117 10.92 -8.71 11.24
CA ASP A 117 10.70 -7.74 12.32
C ASP A 117 10.58 -6.29 11.83
N VAL A 118 9.97 -6.09 10.64
CA VAL A 118 9.91 -4.78 9.98
C VAL A 118 9.21 -3.75 10.87
N PHE A 119 8.12 -4.13 11.53
CA PHE A 119 7.37 -3.23 12.41
C PHE A 119 8.25 -2.72 13.57
N GLN A 120 8.96 -3.60 14.26
CA GLN A 120 9.86 -3.23 15.35
C GLN A 120 11.04 -2.39 14.86
N LYS A 121 11.63 -2.76 13.72
CA LYS A 121 12.72 -2.00 13.11
C LYS A 121 12.33 -0.58 12.72
N GLN A 122 11.05 -0.32 12.49
CA GLN A 122 10.51 1.01 12.27
C GLN A 122 10.33 1.82 13.57
N GLY A 123 10.71 1.28 14.73
CA GLY A 123 10.71 1.98 16.00
C GLY A 123 9.33 2.10 16.66
N PHE A 124 8.40 1.20 16.36
CA PHE A 124 7.12 1.14 17.07
C PHE A 124 7.29 0.49 18.43
N ALA A 125 6.87 1.21 19.48
CA ALA A 125 6.85 0.73 20.86
C ALA A 125 5.42 0.66 21.37
N ARG A 126 5.15 -0.30 22.26
CA ARG A 126 3.86 -0.39 22.95
C ARG A 126 3.67 0.80 23.86
N LYS A 127 2.53 1.47 23.71
CA LYS A 127 2.11 2.61 24.55
C LYS A 127 1.12 2.19 25.64
N GLY A 128 0.47 1.04 25.48
CA GLY A 128 -0.51 0.50 26.41
C GLY A 128 -0.46 -1.02 26.50
N SER A 129 -1.23 -1.58 27.42
CA SER A 129 -1.38 -3.01 27.58
C SER A 129 -2.83 -3.32 27.90
N GLU A 130 -3.50 -4.07 27.04
CA GLU A 130 -4.82 -4.63 27.29
C GLU A 130 -4.92 -5.95 26.58
N ASN A 131 -5.37 -7.00 27.28
CA ASN A 131 -5.73 -8.32 26.77
C ASN A 131 -4.95 -8.81 25.53
N VAL A 132 -3.65 -8.51 25.49
CA VAL A 132 -2.79 -8.91 24.37
C VAL A 132 -2.24 -10.29 24.68
N VAL A 133 -2.82 -11.31 24.06
CA VAL A 133 -2.41 -12.71 24.24
C VAL A 133 -1.19 -13.04 23.37
N GLY A 134 -1.05 -12.36 22.23
CA GLY A 134 0.07 -12.60 21.30
C GLY A 134 0.23 -11.47 20.28
N PRO A 135 1.25 -11.59 19.44
CA PRO A 135 1.45 -10.63 18.36
C PRO A 135 0.37 -10.77 17.27
N MET A 136 0.01 -9.65 16.65
CA MET A 136 -0.88 -9.64 15.49
C MET A 136 -0.12 -10.17 14.26
N PRO A 137 -0.70 -11.10 13.50
CA PRO A 137 -0.14 -11.51 12.21
C PRO A 137 -0.10 -10.34 11.23
N HIS A 138 0.74 -10.44 10.21
CA HIS A 138 0.71 -9.49 9.10
C HIS A 138 -0.39 -9.87 8.11
N PHE A 139 -1.06 -8.86 7.57
CA PHE A 139 -2.13 -9.03 6.57
C PHE A 139 -1.81 -8.34 5.25
N GLY A 140 -0.72 -7.59 5.16
CA GLY A 140 -0.40 -6.78 4.00
C GLY A 140 -0.17 -7.55 2.69
N ASP A 141 0.15 -8.85 2.77
CA ASP A 141 0.27 -9.73 1.60
C ASP A 141 -1.05 -10.46 1.28
N ILE A 142 -2.03 -10.37 2.18
CA ILE A 142 -3.36 -10.99 2.03
C ILE A 142 -4.32 -10.01 1.38
N PHE A 143 -4.28 -8.75 1.76
CA PHE A 143 -5.05 -7.68 1.12
C PHE A 143 -4.55 -7.43 -0.30
N LYS A 144 -5.48 -7.22 -1.21
CA LYS A 144 -5.17 -6.94 -2.62
C LYS A 144 -4.71 -5.50 -2.85
N THR A 145 -5.21 -4.58 -2.01
CA THR A 145 -4.97 -3.15 -2.16
C THR A 145 -4.85 -2.46 -0.79
N ASP A 146 -4.15 -1.34 -0.76
CA ASP A 146 -4.11 -0.44 0.40
C ASP A 146 -5.51 0.05 0.80
N ASP A 147 -6.38 0.19 -0.19
CA ASP A 147 -7.74 0.69 -0.03
C ASP A 147 -8.58 -0.18 0.92
N GLU A 148 -8.38 -1.50 0.88
CA GLU A 148 -9.05 -2.41 1.81
C GLU A 148 -8.66 -2.12 3.26
N ILE A 149 -7.38 -1.87 3.52
CA ILE A 149 -6.91 -1.49 4.87
C ILE A 149 -7.47 -0.13 5.28
N TRP A 150 -7.46 0.86 4.37
CA TRP A 150 -7.99 2.18 4.65
C TRP A 150 -9.48 2.18 4.98
N LYS A 151 -10.26 1.33 4.32
CA LYS A 151 -11.68 1.15 4.63
C LYS A 151 -11.89 0.51 6.00
N ILE A 152 -11.07 -0.46 6.40
CA ILE A 152 -11.10 -1.01 7.76
C ILE A 152 -10.81 0.08 8.79
N ILE A 153 -9.78 0.89 8.56
CA ILE A 153 -9.43 2.00 9.45
C ILE A 153 -10.59 3.02 9.53
N ALA A 154 -11.22 3.34 8.38
CA ALA A 154 -12.38 4.23 8.34
C ALA A 154 -13.54 3.69 9.19
N TRP A 155 -13.84 2.40 9.08
CA TRP A 155 -14.85 1.76 9.94
C TRP A 155 -14.48 1.87 11.42
N LEU A 156 -13.24 1.57 11.80
CA LEU A 156 -12.78 1.71 13.19
C LEU A 156 -12.93 3.14 13.71
N ARG A 157 -12.69 4.15 12.87
CA ARG A 157 -12.90 5.56 13.22
C ARG A 157 -14.37 5.84 13.55
N VAL A 158 -15.28 5.40 12.68
CA VAL A 158 -16.72 5.57 12.88
C VAL A 158 -17.19 4.87 14.13
N GLU A 159 -16.84 3.60 14.34
CA GLU A 159 -17.19 2.84 15.54
C GLU A 159 -16.70 3.50 16.83
N ASN A 160 -15.48 4.04 16.80
CA ASN A 160 -14.94 4.76 17.95
C ASN A 160 -15.70 6.06 18.22
N CYS A 161 -16.06 6.81 17.16
CA CYS A 161 -16.85 8.02 17.28
C CYS A 161 -18.27 7.76 17.79
N GLU A 162 -18.94 6.73 17.31
CA GLU A 162 -20.29 6.37 17.77
C GLU A 162 -20.30 5.99 19.26
N ARG A 163 -19.28 5.28 19.71
CA ARG A 163 -19.15 4.85 21.12
C ARG A 163 -18.67 5.98 22.04
N ARG A 164 -17.93 6.93 21.52
CA ARG A 164 -17.28 8.00 22.27
C ARG A 164 -17.31 9.34 21.51
N PRO A 165 -18.48 9.96 21.37
CA PRO A 165 -18.63 11.19 20.58
C PRO A 165 -17.72 12.36 21.05
N ALA A 166 -17.33 12.37 22.33
CA ALA A 166 -16.46 13.40 22.87
C ALA A 166 -15.00 13.33 22.37
N GLN A 167 -14.60 12.23 21.71
CA GLN A 167 -13.26 12.03 21.16
C GLN A 167 -13.18 12.27 19.64
N CYS A 168 -14.28 12.64 19.03
CA CYS A 168 -14.40 12.98 17.62
C CYS A 168 -14.54 14.47 17.42
#